data_8969c45dcf060eb8531132646c96ef50
#
_entry.id   8969c45dcf060eb8531132646c96ef50
#
_cell.length_a   1.000
_cell.length_b   1.000
_cell.length_c   1.000
_cell.angle_alpha   90.00
_cell.angle_beta   90.00
_cell.angle_gamma   90.00
#
_symmetry.space_group_name_H-M   'P 1'
#
loop_
_entity.id
_entity.type
_entity.pdbx_description
1 polymer ?
#
loop_
_entity_poly.entity_id
_entity_poly.type
_entity_poly.pdbx_seq_one_letter_code
_entity_poly.pdbx_strand_id
1 'polypeptide(L)'
;MPATLINIALVLLGSALGLAFRGKISRRFTDILTAALGLCVAGIGISSLVSTEDTLCVIVCMVVGSMLGEWIDIERRLESAGDRLRAKLPAGGGGRFTEGFVSASLLYCVGAMAITGSIEAGLNHNYAVLISKGVIDGVTAISLSAALGVGVAFSAVPLLVYQGGITLLAAWAGPYLPAAVINEMGAVGGALIVGIAINMLGLGKEKVKVGNMLPAMFLPILYVPLSRWLGGLF
;
A
#
# COMPACT_ATOMS: atom_id res chain seq x y z
N MET A 1 -2.17 -0.95 -18.56
CA MET A 1 -0.79 -0.41 -18.45
C MET A 1 -0.69 1.11 -18.47
N PRO A 2 -1.38 1.91 -19.33
CA PRO A 2 -1.17 3.37 -19.33
C PRO A 2 -1.40 4.04 -17.98
N ALA A 3 -2.47 3.69 -17.28
CA ALA A 3 -2.78 4.28 -15.98
C ALA A 3 -1.73 3.97 -14.89
N THR A 4 -1.14 2.77 -14.90
CA THR A 4 -0.03 2.41 -14.00
C THR A 4 1.19 3.29 -14.27
N LEU A 5 1.53 3.53 -15.54
CA LEU A 5 2.64 4.40 -15.91
C LEU A 5 2.37 5.86 -15.51
N ILE A 6 1.13 6.33 -15.66
CA ILE A 6 0.71 7.66 -15.19
C ILE A 6 0.87 7.76 -13.67
N ASN A 7 0.41 6.76 -12.91
CA ASN A 7 0.59 6.75 -11.46
C ASN A 7 2.07 6.83 -11.06
N ILE A 8 2.92 6.00 -11.69
CA ILE A 8 4.37 6.03 -11.46
C ILE A 8 4.94 7.42 -11.77
N ALA A 9 4.57 8.03 -12.90
CA ALA A 9 5.03 9.36 -13.25
C ALA A 9 4.62 10.40 -12.20
N LEU A 10 3.37 10.33 -11.70
CA LEU A 10 2.87 11.22 -10.65
C LEU A 10 3.61 11.02 -9.32
N VAL A 11 3.90 9.78 -8.93
CA VAL A 11 4.71 9.47 -7.74
C VAL A 11 6.13 10.02 -7.89
N LEU A 12 6.77 9.84 -9.05
CA LEU A 12 8.12 10.34 -9.30
C LEU A 12 8.16 11.87 -9.33
N LEU A 13 7.20 12.52 -10.00
CA LEU A 13 7.07 13.98 -10.02
C LEU A 13 6.80 14.53 -8.61
N GLY A 14 5.87 13.93 -7.88
CA GLY A 14 5.57 14.29 -6.49
C GLY A 14 6.80 14.12 -5.60
N SER A 15 7.54 13.02 -5.77
CA SER A 15 8.78 12.78 -5.02
C SER A 15 9.86 13.81 -5.35
N ALA A 16 10.03 14.18 -6.62
CA ALA A 16 10.99 15.19 -7.04
C ALA A 16 10.64 16.57 -6.43
N LEU A 17 9.35 16.96 -6.47
CA LEU A 17 8.88 18.18 -5.83
C LEU A 17 9.11 18.15 -4.32
N GLY A 18 8.75 17.05 -3.65
CA GLY A 18 8.98 16.90 -2.20
C GLY A 18 10.46 17.00 -1.83
N LEU A 19 11.34 16.38 -2.61
CA LEU A 19 12.79 16.47 -2.42
C LEU A 19 13.33 17.88 -2.65
N ALA A 20 12.79 18.63 -3.61
CA ALA A 20 13.19 20.03 -3.85
C ALA A 20 12.86 20.94 -2.66
N PHE A 21 11.83 20.64 -1.90
CA PHE A 21 11.48 21.34 -0.66
C PHE A 21 12.21 20.78 0.57
N ARG A 22 12.85 19.61 0.47
CA ARG A 22 13.63 19.01 1.55
C ARG A 22 14.83 19.91 1.89
N GLY A 23 15.03 20.21 3.14
CA GLY A 23 16.11 21.10 3.59
C GLY A 23 15.71 22.58 3.70
N LYS A 24 14.61 23.00 3.07
CA LYS A 24 13.96 24.30 3.34
C LYS A 24 12.92 24.17 4.46
N ILE A 25 12.53 22.94 4.79
CA ILE A 25 11.52 22.65 5.81
C ILE A 25 12.26 22.24 7.08
N SER A 26 12.00 22.94 8.18
CA SER A 26 12.58 22.58 9.48
C SER A 26 12.05 21.21 9.95
N ARG A 27 12.82 20.55 10.83
CA ARG A 27 12.45 19.24 11.40
C ARG A 27 11.06 19.27 12.03
N ARG A 28 10.74 20.37 12.71
CA ARG A 28 9.39 20.61 13.29
C ARG A 28 8.27 20.54 12.25
N PHE A 29 8.48 21.11 11.06
CA PHE A 29 7.50 21.03 9.96
C PHE A 29 7.39 19.62 9.40
N THR A 30 8.50 18.90 9.29
CA THR A 30 8.50 17.49 8.83
C THR A 30 7.70 16.61 9.78
N ASP A 31 7.88 16.81 11.10
CA ASP A 31 7.18 16.01 12.12
C ASP A 31 5.67 16.28 12.08
N ILE A 32 5.24 17.54 11.98
CA ILE A 32 3.82 17.87 11.91
C ILE A 32 3.18 17.39 10.59
N LEU A 33 3.90 17.45 9.46
CA LEU A 33 3.43 16.90 8.19
C LEU A 33 3.28 15.38 8.27
N THR A 34 4.24 14.68 8.86
CA THR A 34 4.17 13.21 9.03
C THR A 34 2.98 12.84 9.92
N ALA A 35 2.74 13.59 11.00
CA ALA A 35 1.58 13.36 11.87
C ALA A 35 0.26 13.64 11.13
N ALA A 36 0.16 14.75 10.40
CA ALA A 36 -1.03 15.08 9.60
C ALA A 36 -1.33 14.01 8.55
N LEU A 37 -0.30 13.52 7.84
CA LEU A 37 -0.43 12.42 6.89
C LEU A 37 -0.87 11.14 7.59
N GLY A 38 -0.29 10.82 8.76
CA GLY A 38 -0.68 9.68 9.56
C GLY A 38 -2.17 9.69 9.90
N LEU A 39 -2.72 10.86 10.26
CA LEU A 39 -4.17 11.02 10.50
C LEU A 39 -5.00 10.81 9.23
N CYS A 40 -4.57 11.38 8.10
CA CYS A 40 -5.26 11.16 6.82
C CYS A 40 -5.25 9.68 6.41
N VAL A 41 -4.09 9.03 6.55
CA VAL A 41 -3.92 7.60 6.25
C VAL A 41 -4.78 6.75 7.19
N ALA A 42 -4.87 7.10 8.48
CA ALA A 42 -5.79 6.44 9.42
C ALA A 42 -7.25 6.57 8.96
N GLY A 43 -7.67 7.75 8.55
CA GLY A 43 -9.04 7.98 8.03
C GLY A 43 -9.35 7.12 6.80
N ILE A 44 -8.42 7.04 5.84
CA ILE A 44 -8.55 6.19 4.65
C ILE A 44 -8.62 4.72 5.05
N GLY A 45 -7.73 4.26 5.94
CA GLY A 45 -7.71 2.88 6.41
C GLY A 45 -8.98 2.48 7.14
N ILE A 46 -9.48 3.32 8.05
CA ILE A 46 -10.74 3.08 8.77
C ILE A 46 -11.91 3.05 7.78
N SER A 47 -12.00 4.00 6.85
CA SER A 47 -13.05 4.03 5.84
C SER A 47 -13.09 2.75 5.01
N SER A 48 -11.92 2.23 4.60
CA SER A 48 -11.84 0.96 3.88
C SER A 48 -12.18 -0.25 4.76
N LEU A 49 -11.73 -0.25 6.02
CA LEU A 49 -11.98 -1.35 6.96
C LEU A 49 -13.48 -1.51 7.27
N VAL A 50 -14.19 -0.40 7.49
CA VAL A 50 -15.62 -0.44 7.81
C VAL A 50 -16.52 -0.73 6.61
N SER A 51 -15.98 -0.83 5.40
CA SER A 51 -16.71 -1.26 4.21
C SER A 51 -16.91 -2.77 4.12
N THR A 52 -16.35 -3.54 5.07
CA THR A 52 -16.54 -4.99 5.12
C THR A 52 -18.01 -5.37 5.29
N GLU A 53 -18.44 -6.39 4.59
CA GLU A 53 -19.74 -7.05 4.77
C GLU A 53 -19.63 -8.30 5.67
N ASP A 54 -18.37 -8.75 5.91
CA ASP A 54 -18.08 -9.93 6.75
C ASP A 54 -16.88 -9.65 7.68
N THR A 55 -17.19 -9.18 8.89
CA THR A 55 -16.17 -8.89 9.92
C THR A 55 -15.35 -10.13 10.27
N LEU A 56 -15.95 -11.35 10.21
CA LEU A 56 -15.23 -12.59 10.49
C LEU A 56 -14.18 -12.87 9.40
N CYS A 57 -14.48 -12.55 8.15
CA CYS A 57 -13.52 -12.61 7.04
C CYS A 57 -12.28 -11.78 7.38
N VAL A 58 -12.48 -10.53 7.77
CA VAL A 58 -11.35 -9.64 8.13
C VAL A 58 -10.53 -10.23 9.27
N ILE A 59 -11.16 -10.68 10.35
CA ILE A 59 -10.46 -11.24 11.51
C ILE A 59 -9.65 -12.47 11.13
N VAL A 60 -10.26 -13.44 10.46
CA VAL A 60 -9.60 -14.70 10.06
C VAL A 60 -8.46 -14.43 9.09
N CYS A 61 -8.71 -13.60 8.07
CA CYS A 61 -7.68 -13.25 7.08
C CYS A 61 -6.51 -12.52 7.72
N MET A 62 -6.77 -11.56 8.64
CA MET A 62 -5.71 -10.85 9.34
C MET A 62 -4.87 -11.79 10.20
N VAL A 63 -5.48 -12.66 10.99
CA VAL A 63 -4.75 -13.60 11.86
C VAL A 63 -3.93 -14.58 11.03
N VAL A 64 -4.56 -15.29 10.10
CA VAL A 64 -3.88 -16.33 9.30
C VAL A 64 -2.83 -15.70 8.38
N GLY A 65 -3.18 -14.58 7.74
CA GLY A 65 -2.25 -13.89 6.82
C GLY A 65 -1.04 -13.32 7.54
N SER A 66 -1.23 -12.78 8.75
CA SER A 66 -0.11 -12.29 9.56
C SER A 66 0.82 -13.43 10.01
N MET A 67 0.26 -14.58 10.37
CA MET A 67 1.06 -15.77 10.71
C MET A 67 1.89 -16.25 9.50
N LEU A 68 1.27 -16.33 8.33
CA LEU A 68 1.97 -16.70 7.09
C LEU A 68 3.07 -15.70 6.73
N GLY A 69 2.78 -14.41 6.82
CA GLY A 69 3.74 -13.38 6.49
C GLY A 69 4.88 -13.24 7.50
N GLU A 70 4.63 -13.46 8.79
CA GLU A 70 5.69 -13.51 9.81
C GLU A 70 6.60 -14.73 9.58
N TRP A 71 6.04 -15.87 9.18
CA TRP A 71 6.82 -17.05 8.83
C TRP A 71 7.74 -16.79 7.63
N ILE A 72 7.24 -16.05 6.62
CA ILE A 72 8.01 -15.70 5.41
C ILE A 72 8.97 -14.53 5.69
N ASP A 73 8.68 -13.70 6.71
CA ASP A 73 9.41 -12.47 7.08
C ASP A 73 9.50 -11.47 5.91
N ILE A 74 8.32 -11.10 5.39
CA ILE A 74 8.19 -10.23 4.21
C ILE A 74 8.75 -8.85 4.47
N GLU A 75 8.49 -8.27 5.66
CA GLU A 75 8.97 -6.92 6.01
C GLU A 75 10.48 -6.84 5.98
N ARG A 76 11.17 -7.81 6.56
CA ARG A 76 12.64 -7.90 6.52
C ARG A 76 13.18 -8.03 5.10
N ARG A 77 12.46 -8.75 4.22
CA ARG A 77 12.85 -8.84 2.80
C ARG A 77 12.70 -7.51 2.08
N LEU A 78 11.63 -6.75 2.37
CA LEU A 78 11.41 -5.40 1.85
C LEU A 78 12.47 -4.43 2.38
N GLU A 79 12.78 -4.47 3.69
CA GLU A 79 13.85 -3.67 4.28
C GLU A 79 15.20 -4.00 3.65
N SER A 80 15.52 -5.28 3.50
CA SER A 80 16.75 -5.73 2.85
C SER A 80 16.85 -5.27 1.39
N ALA A 81 15.70 -5.24 0.67
CA ALA A 81 15.67 -4.69 -0.69
C ALA A 81 15.93 -3.18 -0.69
N GLY A 82 15.34 -2.45 0.26
CA GLY A 82 15.59 -1.02 0.48
C GLY A 82 17.05 -0.73 0.80
N ASP A 83 17.65 -1.52 1.70
CA ASP A 83 19.07 -1.37 2.08
C ASP A 83 20.02 -1.68 0.93
N ARG A 84 19.71 -2.71 0.12
CA ARG A 84 20.49 -3.03 -1.10
C ARG A 84 20.40 -1.91 -2.13
N LEU A 85 19.22 -1.31 -2.30
CA LEU A 85 19.05 -0.16 -3.19
C LEU A 85 19.82 1.05 -2.66
N ARG A 86 19.73 1.30 -1.36
CA ARG A 86 20.49 2.37 -0.69
C ARG A 86 22.01 2.22 -0.88
N ALA A 87 22.52 0.99 -0.74
CA ALA A 87 23.96 0.71 -0.90
C ALA A 87 24.49 0.98 -2.31
N LYS A 88 23.62 0.94 -3.32
CA LYS A 88 23.98 1.24 -4.72
C LYS A 88 23.91 2.72 -5.07
N LEU A 89 23.35 3.56 -4.19
CA LEU A 89 23.27 5.00 -4.42
C LEU A 89 24.53 5.70 -3.92
N PRO A 90 25.07 6.68 -4.67
CA PRO A 90 26.16 7.52 -4.18
C PRO A 90 25.75 8.18 -2.86
N ALA A 91 26.68 8.45 -1.96
CA ALA A 91 26.55 8.81 -0.52
C ALA A 91 25.58 9.96 -0.14
N GLY A 92 24.48 10.15 -0.84
CA GLY A 92 23.45 11.18 -0.62
C GLY A 92 22.07 10.68 -0.20
N GLY A 93 21.82 9.36 -0.14
CA GLY A 93 20.57 8.80 0.35
C GLY A 93 20.48 8.92 1.87
N GLY A 94 19.90 10.01 2.39
CA GLY A 94 19.85 10.32 3.83
C GLY A 94 19.35 9.18 4.72
N GLY A 95 19.55 9.28 6.04
CA GLY A 95 19.35 8.24 7.04
C GLY A 95 17.97 7.57 7.15
N ARG A 96 16.95 8.04 6.39
CA ARG A 96 15.58 7.49 6.38
C ARG A 96 15.19 6.88 5.02
N PHE A 97 16.17 6.51 4.18
CA PHE A 97 15.88 5.96 2.84
C PHE A 97 15.00 4.70 2.91
N THR A 98 15.43 3.71 3.68
CA THR A 98 14.73 2.43 3.83
C THR A 98 13.32 2.63 4.40
N GLU A 99 13.17 3.48 5.40
CA GLU A 99 11.88 3.83 5.97
C GLU A 99 10.95 4.47 4.91
N GLY A 100 11.46 5.43 4.14
CA GLY A 100 10.72 6.07 3.06
C GLY A 100 10.33 5.08 1.95
N PHE A 101 11.25 4.22 1.55
CA PHE A 101 11.00 3.17 0.56
C PHE A 101 9.91 2.19 1.03
N VAL A 102 10.04 1.63 2.23
CA VAL A 102 9.11 0.62 2.75
C VAL A 102 7.74 1.24 3.00
N SER A 103 7.66 2.37 3.71
CA SER A 103 6.39 3.01 4.03
C SER A 103 5.62 3.43 2.78
N ALA A 104 6.30 4.05 1.81
CA ALA A 104 5.66 4.46 0.56
C ALA A 104 5.24 3.24 -0.28
N SER A 105 6.08 2.20 -0.37
CA SER A 105 5.76 0.97 -1.10
C SER A 105 4.51 0.30 -0.54
N LEU A 106 4.43 0.16 0.79
CA LEU A 106 3.26 -0.42 1.44
C LEU A 106 2.03 0.45 1.22
N LEU A 107 2.14 1.77 1.44
CA LEU A 107 1.01 2.70 1.30
C LEU A 107 0.45 2.68 -0.14
N TYR A 108 1.30 2.67 -1.15
CA TYR A 108 0.86 2.72 -2.56
C TYR A 108 0.37 1.38 -3.08
N CYS A 109 0.88 0.26 -2.55
CA CYS A 109 0.45 -1.07 -2.98
C CYS A 109 -0.79 -1.57 -2.23
N VAL A 110 -1.02 -1.11 -0.99
CA VAL A 110 -2.14 -1.57 -0.16
C VAL A 110 -3.38 -0.72 -0.42
N GLY A 111 -4.54 -1.37 -0.50
CA GLY A 111 -5.84 -0.70 -0.59
C GLY A 111 -6.70 -1.13 -1.78
N ALA A 112 -8.02 -1.00 -1.60
CA ALA A 112 -9.02 -1.42 -2.57
C ALA A 112 -8.84 -0.75 -3.94
N MET A 113 -8.49 0.55 -3.97
CA MET A 113 -8.31 1.30 -5.22
C MET A 113 -7.17 0.74 -6.10
N ALA A 114 -6.10 0.21 -5.50
CA ALA A 114 -5.02 -0.40 -6.26
C ALA A 114 -5.49 -1.68 -6.95
N ILE A 115 -6.28 -2.49 -6.26
CA ILE A 115 -6.81 -3.77 -6.75
C ILE A 115 -7.93 -3.52 -7.75
N THR A 116 -8.99 -2.81 -7.33
CA THR A 116 -10.17 -2.52 -8.19
C THR A 116 -9.75 -1.76 -9.43
N GLY A 117 -8.96 -0.70 -9.27
CA GLY A 117 -8.49 0.09 -10.40
C GLY A 117 -7.60 -0.68 -11.36
N SER A 118 -6.77 -1.62 -10.87
CA SER A 118 -5.95 -2.47 -11.72
C SER A 118 -6.81 -3.50 -12.48
N ILE A 119 -7.84 -4.04 -11.83
CA ILE A 119 -8.80 -4.96 -12.45
C ILE A 119 -9.60 -4.23 -13.53
N GLU A 120 -10.17 -3.07 -13.21
CA GLU A 120 -10.91 -2.22 -14.16
C GLU A 120 -10.04 -1.81 -15.37
N ALA A 121 -8.78 -1.44 -15.12
CA ALA A 121 -7.85 -1.07 -16.18
C ALA A 121 -7.46 -2.26 -17.07
N GLY A 122 -7.37 -3.45 -16.49
CA GLY A 122 -7.01 -4.68 -17.21
C GLY A 122 -8.17 -5.26 -18.01
N LEU A 123 -9.37 -5.28 -17.45
CA LEU A 123 -10.58 -5.87 -18.07
C LEU A 123 -11.31 -4.90 -18.99
N ASN A 124 -11.64 -3.72 -18.46
CA ASN A 124 -12.59 -2.81 -19.06
C ASN A 124 -11.90 -1.61 -19.75
N HIS A 125 -10.58 -1.53 -19.71
CA HIS A 125 -9.80 -0.36 -20.13
C HIS A 125 -10.30 0.94 -19.48
N ASN A 126 -10.92 0.83 -18.30
CA ASN A 126 -11.35 1.97 -17.50
C ASN A 126 -10.20 2.39 -16.55
N TYR A 127 -9.64 3.55 -16.80
CA TYR A 127 -8.46 4.05 -16.08
C TYR A 127 -8.80 5.06 -14.98
N ALA A 128 -10.07 5.43 -14.82
CA ALA A 128 -10.49 6.51 -13.93
C ALA A 128 -10.04 6.30 -12.48
N VAL A 129 -10.24 5.10 -11.93
CA VAL A 129 -9.86 4.74 -10.55
C VAL A 129 -8.34 4.83 -10.36
N LEU A 130 -7.55 4.28 -11.30
CA LEU A 130 -6.09 4.31 -11.20
C LEU A 130 -5.51 5.71 -11.40
N ILE A 131 -6.12 6.55 -12.24
CA ILE A 131 -5.69 7.94 -12.43
C ILE A 131 -5.98 8.74 -11.15
N SER A 132 -7.19 8.59 -10.57
CA SER A 132 -7.55 9.22 -9.30
C SER A 132 -6.59 8.81 -8.19
N LYS A 133 -6.29 7.51 -8.11
CA LYS A 133 -5.29 6.98 -7.18
C LYS A 133 -3.91 7.58 -7.43
N GLY A 134 -3.49 7.67 -8.69
CA GLY A 134 -2.21 8.27 -9.06
C GLY A 134 -2.06 9.72 -8.60
N VAL A 135 -3.12 10.52 -8.67
CA VAL A 135 -3.13 11.88 -8.14
C VAL A 135 -2.95 11.88 -6.62
N ILE A 136 -3.67 11.00 -5.90
CA ILE A 136 -3.55 10.85 -4.45
C ILE A 136 -2.13 10.41 -4.07
N ASP A 137 -1.60 9.40 -4.75
CA ASP A 137 -0.24 8.87 -4.53
C ASP A 137 0.81 9.96 -4.81
N GLY A 138 0.66 10.74 -5.89
CA GLY A 138 1.55 11.82 -6.25
C GLY A 138 1.58 12.95 -5.21
N VAL A 139 0.41 13.38 -4.72
CA VAL A 139 0.31 14.39 -3.65
C VAL A 139 0.93 13.86 -2.36
N THR A 140 0.65 12.60 -2.01
CA THR A 140 1.24 11.94 -0.85
C THR A 140 2.75 11.80 -0.99
N ALA A 141 3.26 11.52 -2.22
CA ALA A 141 4.68 11.44 -2.51
C ALA A 141 5.42 12.76 -2.25
N ILE A 142 4.80 13.93 -2.53
CA ILE A 142 5.38 15.23 -2.19
C ILE A 142 5.69 15.29 -0.70
N SER A 143 4.70 15.02 0.12
CA SER A 143 4.81 15.12 1.57
C SER A 143 5.72 14.07 2.17
N LEU A 144 5.59 12.80 1.74
CA LEU A 144 6.46 11.71 2.20
C LEU A 144 7.92 11.92 1.81
N SER A 145 8.19 12.40 0.58
CA SER A 145 9.57 12.64 0.14
C SER A 145 10.22 13.83 0.85
N ALA A 146 9.44 14.87 1.16
CA ALA A 146 9.92 15.97 1.99
C ALA A 146 10.31 15.47 3.41
N ALA A 147 9.52 14.54 3.98
CA ALA A 147 9.73 13.99 5.31
C ALA A 147 10.80 12.88 5.35
N LEU A 148 10.69 11.88 4.47
CA LEU A 148 11.46 10.62 4.53
C LEU A 148 12.58 10.56 3.47
N GLY A 149 12.53 11.42 2.47
CA GLY A 149 13.61 11.57 1.48
C GLY A 149 13.44 10.71 0.24
N VAL A 150 14.55 10.49 -0.47
CA VAL A 150 14.58 9.90 -1.80
C VAL A 150 14.09 8.45 -1.87
N GLY A 151 14.09 7.72 -0.75
CA GLY A 151 13.56 6.36 -0.67
C GLY A 151 12.12 6.25 -1.17
N VAL A 152 11.33 7.31 -1.00
CA VAL A 152 9.94 7.38 -1.47
C VAL A 152 9.86 7.27 -3.00
N ALA A 153 10.76 7.91 -3.74
CA ALA A 153 10.78 7.83 -5.21
C ALA A 153 11.05 6.38 -5.69
N PHE A 154 11.83 5.60 -4.95
CA PHE A 154 12.13 4.21 -5.29
C PHE A 154 10.95 3.27 -5.06
N SER A 155 9.91 3.68 -4.32
CA SER A 155 8.66 2.92 -4.22
C SER A 155 7.90 2.78 -5.53
N ALA A 156 8.26 3.58 -6.54
CA ALA A 156 7.78 3.43 -7.92
C ALA A 156 8.04 2.03 -8.49
N VAL A 157 9.14 1.36 -8.06
CA VAL A 157 9.49 0.01 -8.53
C VAL A 157 8.51 -1.05 -8.01
N PRO A 158 8.30 -1.23 -6.69
CA PRO A 158 7.29 -2.15 -6.20
C PRO A 158 5.88 -1.77 -6.64
N LEU A 159 5.55 -0.49 -6.78
CA LEU A 159 4.28 -0.04 -7.35
C LEU A 159 4.09 -0.54 -8.79
N LEU A 160 5.11 -0.42 -9.63
CA LEU A 160 5.08 -0.94 -11.02
C LEU A 160 4.83 -2.45 -11.04
N VAL A 161 5.59 -3.19 -10.22
CA VAL A 161 5.50 -4.66 -10.18
C VAL A 161 4.13 -5.10 -9.68
N TYR A 162 3.66 -4.50 -8.58
CA TYR A 162 2.39 -4.85 -7.95
C TYR A 162 1.19 -4.45 -8.83
N GLN A 163 1.05 -3.16 -9.11
CA GLN A 163 -0.08 -2.62 -9.86
C GLN A 163 -0.05 -3.05 -11.34
N GLY A 164 1.14 -3.07 -11.95
CA GLY A 164 1.32 -3.57 -13.31
C GLY A 164 1.04 -5.07 -13.39
N GLY A 165 1.52 -5.84 -12.42
CA GLY A 165 1.26 -7.28 -12.32
C GLY A 165 -0.24 -7.58 -12.20
N ILE A 166 -0.95 -6.90 -11.30
CA ILE A 166 -2.41 -7.06 -11.17
C ILE A 166 -3.12 -6.66 -12.46
N THR A 167 -2.75 -5.54 -13.09
CA THR A 167 -3.37 -5.09 -14.36
C THR A 167 -3.19 -6.13 -15.49
N LEU A 168 -2.03 -6.78 -15.56
CA LEU A 168 -1.77 -7.84 -16.54
C LEU A 168 -2.54 -9.13 -16.20
N LEU A 169 -2.57 -9.50 -14.93
CA LEU A 169 -3.29 -10.69 -14.47
C LEU A 169 -4.81 -10.49 -14.48
N ALA A 170 -5.30 -9.26 -14.33
CA ALA A 170 -6.72 -8.96 -14.27
C ALA A 170 -7.44 -9.33 -15.57
N ALA A 171 -6.80 -9.15 -16.71
CA ALA A 171 -7.36 -9.57 -18.00
C ALA A 171 -7.62 -11.09 -18.02
N TRP A 172 -6.85 -11.86 -17.24
CA TRP A 172 -6.97 -13.31 -17.16
C TRP A 172 -7.82 -13.77 -15.96
N ALA A 173 -7.64 -13.20 -14.78
CA ALA A 173 -8.25 -13.65 -13.53
C ALA A 173 -9.51 -12.86 -13.12
N GLY A 174 -9.67 -11.63 -13.62
CA GLY A 174 -10.74 -10.72 -13.19
C GLY A 174 -12.16 -11.26 -13.33
N PRO A 175 -12.52 -12.00 -14.42
CA PRO A 175 -13.84 -12.61 -14.54
C PRO A 175 -14.18 -13.60 -13.42
N TYR A 176 -13.16 -14.09 -12.70
CA TYR A 176 -13.31 -15.08 -11.64
C TYR A 176 -13.32 -14.48 -10.23
N LEU A 177 -13.10 -13.15 -10.08
CA LEU A 177 -13.11 -12.47 -8.79
C LEU A 177 -14.46 -11.76 -8.55
N PRO A 178 -15.36 -12.35 -7.72
CA PRO A 178 -16.61 -11.71 -7.33
C PRO A 178 -16.38 -10.36 -6.64
N ALA A 179 -17.30 -9.41 -6.82
CA ALA A 179 -17.21 -8.10 -6.16
C ALA A 179 -17.07 -8.19 -4.64
N ALA A 180 -17.74 -9.17 -4.01
CA ALA A 180 -17.60 -9.43 -2.57
C ALA A 180 -16.16 -9.77 -2.16
N VAL A 181 -15.43 -10.56 -2.96
CA VAL A 181 -14.01 -10.87 -2.69
C VAL A 181 -13.18 -9.60 -2.74
N ILE A 182 -13.39 -8.75 -3.75
CA ILE A 182 -12.65 -7.49 -3.92
C ILE A 182 -12.94 -6.53 -2.76
N ASN A 183 -14.21 -6.48 -2.31
CA ASN A 183 -14.61 -5.66 -1.17
C ASN A 183 -13.89 -6.11 0.12
N GLU A 184 -13.90 -7.40 0.42
CA GLU A 184 -13.22 -7.93 1.61
C GLU A 184 -11.69 -7.78 1.52
N MET A 185 -11.09 -7.95 0.33
CA MET A 185 -9.67 -7.62 0.12
C MET A 185 -9.39 -6.15 0.44
N GLY A 186 -10.29 -5.25 0.03
CA GLY A 186 -10.20 -3.83 0.35
C GLY A 186 -10.30 -3.54 1.86
N ALA A 187 -11.22 -4.20 2.55
CA ALA A 187 -11.42 -4.05 3.99
C ALA A 187 -10.20 -4.55 4.80
N VAL A 188 -9.67 -5.73 4.46
CA VAL A 188 -8.42 -6.25 5.04
C VAL A 188 -7.26 -5.29 4.75
N GLY A 189 -7.16 -4.78 3.51
CA GLY A 189 -6.19 -3.74 3.14
C GLY A 189 -6.35 -2.47 3.99
N GLY A 190 -7.58 -2.09 4.33
CA GLY A 190 -7.88 -0.99 5.23
C GLY A 190 -7.26 -1.16 6.62
N ALA A 191 -7.34 -2.38 7.19
CA ALA A 191 -6.68 -2.70 8.46
C ALA A 191 -5.14 -2.52 8.38
N LEU A 192 -4.53 -2.93 7.27
CA LEU A 192 -3.09 -2.73 7.04
C LEU A 192 -2.73 -1.24 6.95
N ILE A 193 -3.55 -0.44 6.28
CA ILE A 193 -3.37 1.01 6.18
C ILE A 193 -3.45 1.67 7.56
N VAL A 194 -4.36 1.22 8.44
CA VAL A 194 -4.40 1.68 9.84
C VAL A 194 -3.09 1.34 10.56
N GLY A 195 -2.53 0.15 10.35
CA GLY A 195 -1.21 -0.23 10.88
C GLY A 195 -0.08 0.70 10.41
N ILE A 196 -0.10 1.11 9.14
CA ILE A 196 0.84 2.11 8.60
C ILE A 196 0.66 3.46 9.32
N ALA A 197 -0.59 3.90 9.51
CA ALA A 197 -0.90 5.14 10.20
C ALA A 197 -0.39 5.15 11.65
N ILE A 198 -0.56 4.05 12.39
CA ILE A 198 -0.03 3.87 13.75
C ILE A 198 1.48 4.07 13.76
N ASN A 199 2.19 3.48 12.79
CA ASN A 199 3.64 3.64 12.66
C ASN A 199 4.04 5.09 12.35
N MET A 200 3.31 5.78 11.45
CA MET A 200 3.56 7.17 11.09
C MET A 200 3.33 8.13 12.26
N LEU A 201 2.31 7.86 13.09
CA LEU A 201 1.98 8.65 14.27
C LEU A 201 2.86 8.34 15.48
N GLY A 202 3.65 7.25 15.42
CA GLY A 202 4.53 6.84 16.52
C GLY A 202 3.76 6.40 17.78
N LEU A 203 2.54 5.85 17.61
CA LEU A 203 1.66 5.48 18.74
C LEU A 203 2.09 4.18 19.44
N GLY A 204 2.87 3.34 18.79
CA GLY A 204 3.38 2.08 19.36
C GLY A 204 4.77 2.21 19.96
N LYS A 205 5.10 1.41 20.99
CA LYS A 205 6.49 1.26 21.48
C LYS A 205 7.38 0.61 20.42
N GLU A 206 6.82 -0.31 19.65
CA GLU A 206 7.46 -0.97 18.52
C GLU A 206 6.63 -0.73 17.25
N LYS A 207 7.29 -0.81 16.10
CA LYS A 207 6.61 -0.68 14.81
C LYS A 207 5.74 -1.91 14.54
N VAL A 208 4.52 -1.70 14.08
CA VAL A 208 3.68 -2.75 13.54
C VAL A 208 4.31 -3.23 12.23
N LYS A 209 4.63 -4.52 12.14
CA LYS A 209 5.22 -5.13 10.94
C LYS A 209 4.16 -5.34 9.86
N VAL A 210 3.70 -4.25 9.25
CA VAL A 210 2.60 -4.27 8.26
C VAL A 210 2.99 -5.08 7.02
N GLY A 211 4.27 -5.10 6.65
CA GLY A 211 4.77 -5.92 5.56
C GLY A 211 4.51 -7.42 5.77
N ASN A 212 4.62 -7.89 7.01
CA ASN A 212 4.33 -9.28 7.35
C ASN A 212 2.81 -9.58 7.37
N MET A 213 1.96 -8.56 7.33
CA MET A 213 0.50 -8.73 7.23
C MET A 213 -0.01 -8.73 5.78
N LEU A 214 0.83 -8.44 4.78
CA LEU A 214 0.42 -8.37 3.37
C LEU A 214 -0.31 -9.62 2.84
N PRO A 215 0.06 -10.86 3.19
CA PRO A 215 -0.67 -12.05 2.73
C PRO A 215 -2.15 -12.04 3.13
N ALA A 216 -2.49 -11.38 4.26
CA ALA A 216 -3.87 -11.29 4.73
C ALA A 216 -4.82 -10.72 3.67
N MET A 217 -4.34 -9.72 2.89
CA MET A 217 -5.15 -9.04 1.87
C MET A 217 -5.60 -9.98 0.74
N PHE A 218 -4.88 -11.08 0.48
CA PHE A 218 -5.20 -12.03 -0.58
C PHE A 218 -6.04 -13.22 -0.09
N LEU A 219 -6.12 -13.45 1.21
CA LEU A 219 -6.88 -14.58 1.77
C LEU A 219 -8.39 -14.52 1.54
N PRO A 220 -9.05 -13.36 1.39
CA PRO A 220 -10.47 -13.31 1.02
C PRO A 220 -10.79 -14.06 -0.29
N ILE A 221 -9.82 -14.20 -1.21
CA ILE A 221 -9.96 -15.01 -2.44
C ILE A 221 -10.31 -16.46 -2.11
N LEU A 222 -9.79 -16.98 -0.99
CA LEU A 222 -10.06 -18.35 -0.53
C LEU A 222 -11.22 -18.38 0.48
N TYR A 223 -11.25 -17.41 1.39
CA TYR A 223 -12.22 -17.38 2.48
C TYR A 223 -13.66 -17.19 1.97
N VAL A 224 -13.92 -16.21 1.11
CA VAL A 224 -15.29 -15.88 0.68
C VAL A 224 -15.97 -17.03 -0.07
N PRO A 225 -15.34 -17.72 -1.03
CA PRO A 225 -15.93 -18.92 -1.64
C PRO A 225 -16.14 -20.05 -0.63
N LEU A 226 -15.19 -20.27 0.28
CA LEU A 226 -15.28 -21.32 1.29
C LEU A 226 -16.42 -21.08 2.29
N SER A 227 -16.57 -19.85 2.78
CA SER A 227 -17.63 -19.48 3.71
C SER A 227 -19.03 -19.65 3.09
N ARG A 228 -19.18 -19.27 1.80
CA ARG A 228 -20.43 -19.49 1.04
C ARG A 228 -20.74 -20.97 0.85
N TRP A 229 -19.72 -21.77 0.55
CA TRP A 229 -19.89 -23.21 0.43
C TRP A 229 -20.31 -23.86 1.75
N LEU A 230 -19.69 -23.47 2.86
CA LEU A 230 -20.05 -23.94 4.20
C LEU A 230 -21.44 -23.45 4.64
N GLY A 231 -21.79 -22.17 4.39
CA GLY A 231 -23.10 -21.61 4.68
C GLY A 231 -24.25 -22.20 3.85
N GLY A 232 -23.95 -22.78 2.69
CA GLY A 232 -24.91 -23.54 1.88
C GLY A 232 -25.10 -24.99 2.33
N LEU A 233 -24.34 -25.45 3.32
CA LEU A 233 -24.44 -26.79 3.92
C LEU A 233 -25.34 -26.80 5.19
N PHE A 234 -25.70 -25.63 5.72
CA PHE A 234 -26.57 -25.42 6.88
C PHE A 234 -27.75 -24.54 6.50
#